data_073493b7cbf34cd62c6020654e2439da
#
_entry.id   073493b7cbf34cd62c6020654e2439da
#
_cell.length_a   1.000
_cell.length_b   1.000
_cell.length_c   1.000
_cell.angle_alpha   90.00
_cell.angle_beta   90.00
_cell.angle_gamma   90.00
#
_symmetry.space_group_name_H-M   'P 1'
#
loop_
_entity.id
_entity.type
_entity.pdbx_description
1 polymer ?
#
loop_
_entity_poly.entity_id
_entity_poly.type
_entity_poly.pdbx_seq_one_letter_code
_entity_poly.pdbx_strand_id
1 'polypeptide(L)'
;PVHVLGNMCDMDRLKALARQYNLTVIEDSTEALGSYYKGKHSGGFGLMGTFSYNGNKIITTGGGGMIVTNDEVLAKKAKHLTTQAKSDPFEYIHDEIGYNYRLVNVAAAMGVAQMELLPGFIKRKHEVMDFYKKELTGVGDIRFQEVSKDVNANCWLPTIMTEKQKE
;
A
#
# COMPACT_ATOMS: atom_id res chain seq x y z
N PRO A 1 -10.43 -1.65 -4.44
CA PRO A 1 -9.39 -1.68 -5.45
C PRO A 1 -8.07 -2.14 -4.84
N VAL A 2 -7.23 -2.80 -5.66
CA VAL A 2 -5.86 -3.17 -5.34
C VAL A 2 -4.94 -2.39 -6.27
N HIS A 3 -3.98 -1.66 -5.72
CA HIS A 3 -3.01 -0.84 -6.47
C HIS A 3 -1.77 -1.66 -6.80
N VAL A 4 -1.92 -2.59 -7.75
CA VAL A 4 -0.91 -3.61 -8.08
C VAL A 4 0.39 -2.98 -8.56
N LEU A 5 1.53 -3.43 -8.02
CA LEU A 5 2.89 -2.97 -8.34
C LEU A 5 3.11 -1.47 -8.13
N GLY A 6 2.28 -0.84 -7.28
CA GLY A 6 2.32 0.60 -7.06
C GLY A 6 1.59 1.43 -8.11
N ASN A 7 1.03 0.80 -9.15
CA ASN A 7 0.23 1.47 -10.16
C ASN A 7 -1.21 1.62 -9.67
N MET A 8 -1.63 2.85 -9.44
CA MET A 8 -2.95 3.12 -8.86
C MET A 8 -4.07 2.96 -9.89
N CYS A 9 -5.20 2.41 -9.42
CA CYS A 9 -6.43 2.37 -10.18
C CYS A 9 -6.95 3.79 -10.48
N ASP A 10 -7.82 3.90 -11.50
CA ASP A 10 -8.57 5.13 -11.76
C ASP A 10 -9.55 5.42 -10.60
N MET A 11 -9.08 6.21 -9.65
CA MET A 11 -9.83 6.49 -8.42
C MET A 11 -11.03 7.39 -8.64
N ASP A 12 -11.03 8.23 -9.69
CA ASP A 12 -12.17 9.07 -10.02
C ASP A 12 -13.34 8.21 -10.51
N ARG A 13 -13.07 7.28 -11.42
CA ARG A 13 -14.07 6.33 -11.93
C ARG A 13 -14.58 5.41 -10.83
N LEU A 14 -13.69 4.87 -10.00
CA LEU A 14 -14.08 4.04 -8.87
C LEU A 14 -14.96 4.78 -7.86
N LYS A 15 -14.62 6.01 -7.51
CA LYS A 15 -15.44 6.82 -6.61
C LYS A 15 -16.79 7.21 -7.23
N ALA A 16 -16.85 7.43 -8.54
CA ALA A 16 -18.12 7.67 -9.23
C ALA A 16 -19.04 6.44 -9.16
N LEU A 17 -18.51 5.25 -9.45
CA LEU A 17 -19.24 3.99 -9.31
C LEU A 17 -19.67 3.71 -7.87
N ALA A 18 -18.77 3.93 -6.92
CA ALA A 18 -19.09 3.74 -5.51
C ALA A 18 -20.25 4.62 -5.05
N ARG A 19 -20.28 5.90 -5.46
CA ARG A 19 -21.42 6.80 -5.19
C ARG A 19 -22.69 6.32 -5.88
N GLN A 20 -22.61 5.94 -7.15
CA GLN A 20 -23.77 5.49 -7.93
C GLN A 20 -24.45 4.27 -7.30
N TYR A 21 -23.67 3.34 -6.78
CA TYR A 21 -24.15 2.07 -6.25
C TYR A 21 -24.16 2.00 -4.72
N ASN A 22 -23.92 3.12 -4.03
CA ASN A 22 -23.83 3.20 -2.57
C ASN A 22 -22.86 2.17 -1.97
N LEU A 23 -21.66 2.08 -2.54
CA LEU A 23 -20.61 1.14 -2.13
C LEU A 23 -19.57 1.83 -1.25
N THR A 24 -19.11 1.11 -0.24
CA THR A 24 -17.94 1.52 0.55
C THR A 24 -16.65 1.10 -0.17
N VAL A 25 -15.71 2.03 -0.28
CA VAL A 25 -14.39 1.76 -0.88
C VAL A 25 -13.37 1.54 0.24
N ILE A 26 -12.68 0.41 0.19
CA ILE A 26 -11.49 0.12 1.00
C ILE A 26 -10.34 -0.10 0.03
N GLU A 27 -9.22 0.60 0.23
CA GLU A 27 -8.07 0.52 -0.66
C GLU A 27 -7.06 -0.52 -0.16
N ASP A 28 -6.72 -1.48 -1.02
CA ASP A 28 -5.52 -2.28 -0.84
C ASP A 28 -4.33 -1.54 -1.47
N SER A 29 -3.59 -0.82 -0.64
CA SER A 29 -2.40 -0.05 -1.00
C SER A 29 -1.11 -0.75 -0.56
N THR A 30 -1.14 -2.07 -0.33
CA THR A 30 -0.02 -2.85 0.20
C THR A 30 1.22 -2.83 -0.68
N GLU A 31 1.08 -2.44 -1.94
CA GLU A 31 2.17 -2.28 -2.91
C GLU A 31 2.39 -0.82 -3.35
N ALA A 32 1.57 0.11 -2.85
CA ALA A 32 1.47 1.47 -3.35
C ALA A 32 1.88 2.55 -2.33
N LEU A 33 2.62 2.20 -1.27
CA LEU A 33 3.17 3.20 -0.36
C LEU A 33 4.09 4.16 -1.13
N GLY A 34 3.78 5.45 -1.09
CA GLY A 34 4.48 6.48 -1.85
C GLY A 34 4.02 6.64 -3.31
N SER A 35 2.95 5.95 -3.72
CA SER A 35 2.25 6.21 -4.98
C SER A 35 1.18 7.28 -4.81
N TYR A 36 0.97 8.07 -5.86
CA TYR A 36 0.00 9.17 -5.87
C TYR A 36 -0.87 9.10 -7.13
N TYR A 37 -2.15 9.42 -6.97
CA TYR A 37 -3.09 9.66 -8.05
C TYR A 37 -3.55 11.11 -8.00
N LYS A 38 -3.28 11.90 -9.05
CA LYS A 38 -3.57 13.34 -9.11
C LYS A 38 -3.07 14.10 -7.86
N GLY A 39 -1.86 13.75 -7.39
CA GLY A 39 -1.23 14.39 -6.24
C GLY A 39 -1.72 13.94 -4.87
N LYS A 40 -2.70 13.03 -4.77
CA LYS A 40 -3.18 12.46 -3.53
C LYS A 40 -2.61 11.04 -3.33
N HIS A 41 -2.06 10.77 -2.14
CA HIS A 41 -1.44 9.50 -1.78
C HIS A 41 -2.45 8.35 -1.78
N SER A 42 -2.00 7.16 -2.17
CA SER A 42 -2.76 5.90 -2.06
C SER A 42 -3.21 5.64 -0.62
N GLY A 43 -4.29 4.88 -0.44
CA GLY A 43 -4.88 4.60 0.88
C GLY A 43 -5.71 5.74 1.47
N GLY A 44 -5.77 6.91 0.79
CA GLY A 44 -6.52 8.06 1.27
C GLY A 44 -7.80 8.39 0.48
N PHE A 45 -8.20 7.57 -0.48
CA PHE A 45 -9.37 7.82 -1.34
C PHE A 45 -10.64 7.15 -0.83
N GLY A 46 -10.50 5.98 -0.19
CA GLY A 46 -11.60 5.21 0.39
C GLY A 46 -11.88 5.57 1.84
N LEU A 47 -12.79 4.81 2.45
CA LEU A 47 -13.09 4.89 3.88
C LEU A 47 -11.90 4.45 4.73
N MET A 48 -11.18 3.44 4.25
CA MET A 48 -9.96 2.91 4.85
C MET A 48 -8.97 2.54 3.74
N GLY A 49 -7.68 2.51 4.08
CA GLY A 49 -6.62 1.97 3.26
C GLY A 49 -5.72 1.05 4.08
N THR A 50 -5.02 0.13 3.39
CA THR A 50 -4.08 -0.79 4.03
C THR A 50 -2.70 -0.68 3.40
N PHE A 51 -1.65 -0.77 4.22
CA PHE A 51 -0.26 -0.88 3.78
C PHE A 51 0.38 -2.13 4.36
N SER A 52 1.35 -2.70 3.64
CA SER A 52 2.14 -3.84 4.10
C SER A 52 3.59 -3.43 4.36
N TYR A 53 4.15 -3.95 5.43
CA TYR A 53 5.56 -3.81 5.79
C TYR A 53 6.28 -5.15 5.75
N ASN A 54 5.80 -6.08 4.90
CA ASN A 54 6.46 -7.36 4.68
C ASN A 54 7.89 -7.18 4.13
N GLY A 55 8.74 -8.19 4.25
CA GLY A 55 10.17 -8.13 3.93
C GLY A 55 10.53 -7.65 2.51
N ASN A 56 9.62 -7.85 1.55
CA ASN A 56 9.82 -7.48 0.15
C ASN A 56 9.21 -6.12 -0.25
N LYS A 57 8.58 -5.39 0.67
CA LYS A 57 7.93 -4.10 0.35
C LYS A 57 8.95 -2.96 0.24
N ILE A 58 8.50 -1.80 -0.24
CA ILE A 58 9.38 -0.63 -0.45
C ILE A 58 10.04 -0.15 0.84
N ILE A 59 9.33 -0.31 1.96
CA ILE A 59 9.89 -0.31 3.32
C ILE A 59 9.43 -1.57 4.03
N THR A 60 10.18 -2.01 5.04
CA THR A 60 9.86 -3.22 5.77
C THR A 60 10.09 -3.08 7.27
N THR A 61 9.30 -3.79 8.04
CA THR A 61 9.51 -4.04 9.47
C THR A 61 9.68 -5.54 9.75
N GLY A 62 10.05 -6.32 8.71
CA GLY A 62 10.10 -7.78 8.75
C GLY A 62 8.74 -8.44 8.57
N GLY A 63 7.68 -7.74 8.87
CA GLY A 63 6.27 -8.15 8.78
C GLY A 63 5.37 -7.04 9.28
N GLY A 64 4.07 -7.30 9.35
CA GLY A 64 3.08 -6.33 9.79
C GLY A 64 2.57 -5.43 8.67
N GLY A 65 1.84 -4.39 9.06
CA GLY A 65 1.19 -3.46 8.15
C GLY A 65 0.53 -2.32 8.92
N MET A 66 -0.24 -1.52 8.20
CA MET A 66 -0.96 -0.39 8.78
C MET A 66 -2.33 -0.26 8.13
N ILE A 67 -3.33 0.06 8.95
CA ILE A 67 -4.63 0.54 8.52
C ILE A 67 -4.63 2.07 8.66
N VAL A 68 -5.09 2.77 7.64
CA VAL A 68 -5.25 4.22 7.65
C VAL A 68 -6.70 4.61 7.38
N THR A 69 -7.19 5.61 8.09
CA THR A 69 -8.54 6.16 7.91
C THR A 69 -8.60 7.57 8.48
N ASN A 70 -9.52 8.40 7.95
CA ASN A 70 -9.87 9.70 8.51
C ASN A 70 -11.07 9.62 9.47
N ASP A 71 -11.66 8.44 9.66
CA ASP A 71 -12.77 8.19 10.58
C ASP A 71 -12.23 7.75 11.94
N GLU A 72 -12.39 8.61 12.95
CA GLU A 72 -11.89 8.31 14.31
C GLU A 72 -12.59 7.12 14.96
N VAL A 73 -13.87 6.88 14.66
CA VAL A 73 -14.60 5.74 15.22
C VAL A 73 -14.02 4.44 14.68
N LEU A 74 -13.78 4.39 13.35
CA LEU A 74 -13.15 3.24 12.73
C LEU A 74 -11.70 3.05 13.19
N ALA A 75 -10.94 4.13 13.35
CA ALA A 75 -9.57 4.06 13.86
C ALA A 75 -9.53 3.46 15.28
N LYS A 76 -10.41 3.92 16.17
CA LYS A 76 -10.55 3.38 17.53
C LYS A 76 -10.99 1.92 17.51
N LYS A 77 -11.95 1.57 16.66
CA LYS A 77 -12.42 0.19 16.51
C LYS A 77 -11.32 -0.74 16.00
N ALA A 78 -10.58 -0.35 14.95
CA ALA A 78 -9.47 -1.11 14.43
C ALA A 78 -8.39 -1.33 15.51
N LYS A 79 -8.02 -0.28 16.25
CA LYS A 79 -7.07 -0.37 17.35
C LYS A 79 -7.56 -1.32 18.45
N HIS A 80 -8.83 -1.25 18.83
CA HIS A 80 -9.46 -2.11 19.82
C HIS A 80 -9.36 -3.60 19.39
N LEU A 81 -9.78 -3.92 18.18
CA LEU A 81 -9.74 -5.28 17.66
C LEU A 81 -8.32 -5.82 17.50
N THR A 82 -7.36 -5.01 17.08
CA THR A 82 -5.95 -5.43 16.92
C THR A 82 -5.19 -5.54 18.23
N THR A 83 -5.79 -5.10 19.35
CA THR A 83 -5.28 -5.23 20.71
C THR A 83 -6.13 -6.18 21.56
N GLN A 84 -6.68 -7.20 20.92
CA GLN A 84 -7.45 -8.28 21.58
C GLN A 84 -8.82 -7.85 22.13
N ALA A 85 -9.37 -6.72 21.68
CA ALA A 85 -10.64 -6.18 22.16
C ALA A 85 -10.73 -6.09 23.70
N LYS A 86 -9.67 -5.61 24.34
CA LYS A 86 -9.65 -5.39 25.79
C LYS A 86 -10.43 -4.13 26.14
N SER A 87 -11.50 -4.28 26.93
CA SER A 87 -12.27 -3.18 27.52
C SER A 87 -11.68 -2.71 28.85
N ASP A 88 -11.01 -3.61 29.60
CA ASP A 88 -10.26 -3.28 30.82
C ASP A 88 -8.83 -3.81 30.73
N PRO A 89 -7.81 -2.93 30.86
CA PRO A 89 -6.42 -3.32 30.75
C PRO A 89 -5.89 -4.07 32.01
N PHE A 90 -6.55 -3.91 33.18
CA PHE A 90 -6.11 -4.50 34.44
C PHE A 90 -6.77 -5.86 34.70
N GLU A 91 -8.09 -5.95 34.45
CA GLU A 91 -8.85 -7.17 34.71
C GLU A 91 -8.92 -8.12 33.50
N TYR A 92 -8.28 -7.74 32.38
CA TYR A 92 -8.24 -8.54 31.13
C TYR A 92 -9.65 -8.90 30.60
N ILE A 93 -10.61 -7.98 30.77
CA ILE A 93 -11.96 -8.15 30.21
C ILE A 93 -11.92 -7.85 28.73
N HIS A 94 -12.51 -8.75 27.95
CA HIS A 94 -12.64 -8.66 26.50
C HIS A 94 -14.13 -8.57 26.17
N ASP A 95 -14.54 -7.55 25.44
CA ASP A 95 -15.96 -7.27 25.14
C ASP A 95 -16.39 -7.81 23.75
N GLU A 96 -15.42 -8.23 22.95
CA GLU A 96 -15.66 -8.86 21.66
C GLU A 96 -14.46 -9.73 21.21
N ILE A 97 -14.58 -10.39 20.06
CA ILE A 97 -13.49 -11.16 19.48
C ILE A 97 -12.46 -10.22 18.86
N GLY A 98 -11.27 -10.21 19.40
CA GLY A 98 -10.12 -9.44 18.89
C GLY A 98 -8.86 -10.29 18.82
N TYR A 99 -7.81 -9.75 18.18
CA TYR A 99 -6.57 -10.48 17.91
C TYR A 99 -5.35 -9.68 18.37
N ASN A 100 -4.26 -10.38 18.65
CA ASN A 100 -2.97 -9.73 18.91
C ASN A 100 -2.27 -9.43 17.59
N TYR A 101 -2.72 -8.36 16.92
CA TYR A 101 -2.18 -7.88 15.63
C TYR A 101 -1.39 -6.58 15.77
N ARG A 102 -1.09 -6.18 17.01
CA ARG A 102 -0.32 -4.97 17.27
C ARG A 102 1.12 -5.13 16.80
N LEU A 103 1.59 -4.16 16.00
CA LEU A 103 3.00 -4.07 15.64
C LEU A 103 3.85 -3.86 16.91
N VAL A 104 4.87 -4.69 17.09
CA VAL A 104 5.77 -4.59 18.26
C VAL A 104 6.68 -3.37 18.15
N ASN A 105 7.10 -2.80 19.27
CA ASN A 105 7.87 -1.55 19.32
C ASN A 105 9.17 -1.59 18.51
N VAL A 106 9.89 -2.71 18.51
CA VAL A 106 11.13 -2.85 17.73
C VAL A 106 10.84 -2.74 16.23
N ALA A 107 9.80 -3.42 15.73
CA ALA A 107 9.37 -3.34 14.35
C ALA A 107 8.86 -1.93 14.00
N ALA A 108 8.09 -1.30 14.91
CA ALA A 108 7.63 0.08 14.73
C ALA A 108 8.79 1.07 14.63
N ALA A 109 9.82 0.96 15.47
CA ALA A 109 11.01 1.80 15.41
C ALA A 109 11.77 1.65 14.09
N MET A 110 11.89 0.40 13.59
CA MET A 110 12.45 0.14 12.25
C MET A 110 11.61 0.83 11.17
N GLY A 111 10.28 0.73 11.26
CA GLY A 111 9.36 1.38 10.32
C GLY A 111 9.52 2.90 10.30
N VAL A 112 9.65 3.54 11.45
CA VAL A 112 9.90 5.00 11.56
C VAL A 112 11.18 5.38 10.82
N ALA A 113 12.29 4.68 11.11
CA ALA A 113 13.57 4.94 10.45
C ALA A 113 13.50 4.77 8.92
N GLN A 114 12.79 3.76 8.44
CA GLN A 114 12.62 3.55 7.00
C GLN A 114 11.66 4.56 6.34
N MET A 115 10.64 5.03 7.06
CA MET A 115 9.77 6.10 6.58
C MET A 115 10.52 7.41 6.36
N GLU A 116 11.49 7.74 7.21
CA GLU A 116 12.36 8.91 7.01
C GLU A 116 13.18 8.81 5.72
N LEU A 117 13.54 7.60 5.30
CA LEU A 117 14.32 7.33 4.08
C LEU A 117 13.46 7.06 2.83
N LEU A 118 12.14 6.91 2.98
CA LEU A 118 11.22 6.53 1.90
C LEU A 118 11.35 7.39 0.63
N PRO A 119 11.48 8.72 0.69
CA PRO A 119 11.66 9.53 -0.52
C PRO A 119 12.90 9.13 -1.33
N GLY A 120 14.00 8.81 -0.65
CA GLY A 120 15.24 8.31 -1.26
C GLY A 120 15.05 6.94 -1.91
N PHE A 121 14.33 6.03 -1.25
CA PHE A 121 14.02 4.72 -1.80
C PHE A 121 13.16 4.81 -3.07
N ILE A 122 12.12 5.65 -3.06
CA ILE A 122 11.26 5.88 -4.23
C ILE A 122 12.10 6.44 -5.39
N LYS A 123 12.92 7.47 -5.14
CA LYS A 123 13.81 8.01 -6.15
C LYS A 123 14.69 6.92 -6.77
N ARG A 124 15.31 6.08 -5.93
CA ARG A 124 16.15 4.98 -6.42
C ARG A 124 15.36 3.94 -7.22
N LYS A 125 14.12 3.65 -6.84
CA LYS A 125 13.23 2.75 -7.59
C LYS A 125 12.91 3.31 -8.98
N HIS A 126 12.67 4.61 -9.11
CA HIS A 126 12.48 5.26 -10.40
C HIS A 126 13.74 5.18 -11.26
N GLU A 127 14.92 5.46 -10.71
CA GLU A 127 16.19 5.33 -11.44
C GLU A 127 16.40 3.91 -11.98
N VAL A 128 16.07 2.90 -11.19
CA VAL A 128 16.15 1.47 -11.60
C VAL A 128 15.15 1.18 -12.72
N MET A 129 13.90 1.65 -12.60
CA MET A 129 12.89 1.46 -13.63
C MET A 129 13.30 2.14 -14.95
N ASP A 130 13.81 3.36 -14.88
CA ASP A 130 14.25 4.12 -16.05
C ASP A 130 15.46 3.44 -16.73
N PHE A 131 16.37 2.89 -15.93
CA PHE A 131 17.48 2.08 -16.46
C PHE A 131 16.95 0.86 -17.23
N TYR A 132 16.04 0.08 -16.65
CA TYR A 132 15.46 -1.08 -17.34
C TYR A 132 14.70 -0.67 -18.62
N LYS A 133 13.93 0.40 -18.57
CA LYS A 133 13.22 0.92 -19.75
C LYS A 133 14.20 1.30 -20.85
N LYS A 134 15.30 1.98 -20.52
CA LYS A 134 16.33 2.37 -21.47
C LYS A 134 16.99 1.16 -22.14
N GLU A 135 17.34 0.15 -21.36
CA GLU A 135 18.10 -1.00 -21.85
C GLU A 135 17.23 -2.06 -22.55
N LEU A 136 15.95 -2.17 -22.18
CA LEU A 136 15.09 -3.27 -22.65
C LEU A 136 14.00 -2.84 -23.63
N THR A 137 13.76 -1.54 -23.83
CA THR A 137 12.79 -1.09 -24.84
C THR A 137 13.28 -1.45 -26.24
N GLY A 138 12.44 -2.20 -26.98
CA GLY A 138 12.78 -2.69 -28.32
C GLY A 138 13.57 -4.00 -28.34
N VAL A 139 13.82 -4.63 -27.19
CA VAL A 139 14.43 -5.96 -27.12
C VAL A 139 13.34 -7.03 -27.16
N GLY A 140 13.30 -7.79 -28.24
CA GLY A 140 12.30 -8.85 -28.44
C GLY A 140 10.86 -8.32 -28.37
N ASP A 141 10.04 -9.00 -27.58
CA ASP A 141 8.63 -8.63 -27.30
C ASP A 141 8.43 -8.00 -25.93
N ILE A 142 9.53 -7.55 -25.28
CA ILE A 142 9.47 -6.95 -23.95
C ILE A 142 8.65 -5.66 -23.97
N ARG A 143 7.67 -5.62 -23.09
CA ARG A 143 6.83 -4.44 -22.81
C ARG A 143 6.84 -4.14 -21.33
N PHE A 144 6.70 -2.87 -20.97
CA PHE A 144 6.54 -2.43 -19.59
C PHE A 144 5.08 -2.15 -19.28
N GLN A 145 4.72 -2.26 -18.01
CA GLN A 145 3.40 -1.87 -17.54
C GLN A 145 3.14 -0.39 -17.86
N GLU A 146 2.02 -0.12 -18.48
CA GLU A 146 1.56 1.25 -18.71
C GLU A 146 1.08 1.87 -17.39
N VAL A 147 1.54 3.07 -17.12
CA VAL A 147 1.13 3.88 -15.97
C VAL A 147 0.35 5.09 -16.51
N SER A 148 -0.86 5.31 -15.98
CA SER A 148 -1.65 6.48 -16.34
C SER A 148 -0.88 7.77 -16.04
N LYS A 149 -1.04 8.79 -16.88
CA LYS A 149 -0.46 10.13 -16.66
C LYS A 149 -0.89 10.79 -15.34
N ASP A 150 -2.00 10.34 -14.79
CA ASP A 150 -2.54 10.83 -13.51
C ASP A 150 -1.90 10.13 -12.30
N VAL A 151 -1.07 9.10 -12.52
CA VAL A 151 -0.43 8.29 -11.49
C VAL A 151 1.06 8.56 -11.44
N ASN A 152 1.56 8.85 -10.25
CA ASN A 152 2.98 8.78 -9.93
C ASN A 152 3.20 7.49 -9.10
N ALA A 153 3.57 6.40 -9.80
CA ALA A 153 3.77 5.09 -9.19
C ALA A 153 5.10 5.03 -8.45
N ASN A 154 5.15 4.31 -7.32
CA ASN A 154 6.37 4.13 -6.53
C ASN A 154 7.41 3.21 -7.17
N CYS A 155 7.08 2.54 -8.28
CA CYS A 155 7.93 1.57 -8.98
C CYS A 155 8.47 0.47 -8.04
N TRP A 156 7.61 -0.02 -7.13
CA TRP A 156 8.00 -1.03 -6.14
C TRP A 156 8.77 -2.21 -6.75
N LEU A 157 8.23 -2.81 -7.80
CA LEU A 157 8.89 -3.86 -8.58
C LEU A 157 8.91 -3.48 -10.06
N PRO A 158 10.07 -3.33 -10.69
CA PRO A 158 10.18 -3.27 -12.15
C PRO A 158 9.60 -4.54 -12.77
N THR A 159 8.60 -4.39 -13.61
CA THR A 159 7.87 -5.51 -14.21
C THR A 159 7.88 -5.39 -15.71
N ILE A 160 8.16 -6.49 -16.38
CA ILE A 160 8.05 -6.63 -17.83
C ILE A 160 6.93 -7.59 -18.19
N MET A 161 6.39 -7.43 -19.37
CA MET A 161 5.48 -8.37 -20.02
C MET A 161 6.16 -8.95 -21.24
N THR A 162 6.02 -10.25 -21.45
CA THR A 162 6.50 -11.00 -22.61
C THR A 162 5.52 -12.12 -22.93
N GLU A 163 5.44 -12.51 -24.20
CA GLU A 163 4.61 -13.65 -24.64
C GLU A 163 5.35 -14.99 -24.43
N LYS A 164 6.69 -14.93 -24.25
CA LYS A 164 7.56 -16.09 -24.07
C LYS A 164 7.87 -16.34 -22.60
N GLN A 165 7.05 -17.14 -21.93
CA GLN A 165 7.22 -17.43 -20.49
C GLN A 165 8.29 -18.47 -20.14
N LYS A 166 8.87 -19.19 -21.10
CA LYS A 166 9.69 -20.40 -20.86
C LYS A 166 10.93 -20.54 -21.71
N GLU A 167 11.48 -19.46 -22.21
CA GLU A 167 12.80 -19.49 -22.86
C GLU A 167 13.88 -18.85 -22.02
#